data_d226e12270045f68fb7fdfeb4cdd569e
#
_entry.id   d226e12270045f68fb7fdfeb4cdd569e
#
_cell.length_a   1.000
_cell.length_b   1.000
_cell.length_c   1.000
_cell.angle_alpha   90.00
_cell.angle_beta   90.00
_cell.angle_gamma   90.00
#
_symmetry.space_group_name_H-M   'P 1'
#
loop_
_entity.id
_entity.type
_entity.pdbx_description
1 polymer ?
#
loop_
_entity_poly.entity_id
_entity_poly.type
_entity_poly.pdbx_seq_one_letter_code
_entity_poly.pdbx_strand_id
1 'polypeptide(L)'
;MRKRIALYLVALIGISAVWGQMASPSGPETVLPPVWAVCKAQQVPNKEQDEKEPEVVSLLGKKLYAAPAEGEELAKLQANLEEAARAVEADPGNSETIIAYGRALAGLWRYHEAIEVYSKGIASRPNEAMLYRHRGHRYISIRKFGKAASDMAKAAALNDKDFDIWYHLGLAHYLRGEFDKARTAYESCLKVAADDDSKIAISNWLYATLRRLDRKEEAARLLEGISAEMKVKESTSYLNLLLFFKGLKTEDEILNSTANSELDAATVGYGIGCWHLYNGQKEKARGLFDKIVTGRYWPAFGFIAAEAELARMK
;
A
#
# COMPACT_ATOMS: atom_id res chain seq x y z
N MET A 1 -7.06 -26.36 -12.70
CA MET A 1 -8.12 -25.38 -12.36
C MET A 1 -7.50 -23.98 -12.51
N ARG A 2 -7.96 -23.22 -13.46
CA ARG A 2 -7.35 -21.92 -13.85
C ARG A 2 -7.78 -20.84 -12.88
N LYS A 3 -6.83 -20.24 -12.15
CA LYS A 3 -7.06 -19.04 -11.32
C LYS A 3 -7.18 -17.81 -12.23
N ARG A 4 -8.32 -17.15 -12.17
CA ARG A 4 -8.58 -15.90 -12.91
C ARG A 4 -8.02 -14.73 -12.09
N ILE A 5 -7.04 -14.04 -12.66
CA ILE A 5 -6.56 -12.74 -12.18
C ILE A 5 -7.56 -11.71 -12.72
N ALA A 6 -8.14 -10.91 -11.83
CA ALA A 6 -9.04 -9.82 -12.22
C ALA A 6 -8.23 -8.68 -12.86
N LEU A 7 -8.39 -8.54 -14.18
CA LEU A 7 -7.94 -7.35 -14.93
C LEU A 7 -9.03 -6.28 -14.82
N TYR A 8 -8.71 -5.11 -14.29
CA TYR A 8 -9.53 -3.92 -14.50
C TYR A 8 -9.30 -3.39 -15.91
N LEU A 9 -10.27 -3.63 -16.80
CA LEU A 9 -10.39 -2.96 -18.08
C LEU A 9 -11.03 -1.58 -17.85
N VAL A 10 -10.28 -0.52 -18.17
CA VAL A 10 -10.84 0.83 -18.29
C VAL A 10 -11.41 0.98 -19.69
N ALA A 11 -12.71 1.25 -19.77
CA ALA A 11 -13.42 1.55 -21.02
C ALA A 11 -13.02 2.95 -21.54
N LEU A 12 -12.57 3.01 -22.80
CA LEU A 12 -12.35 4.23 -23.55
C LEU A 12 -13.71 4.75 -24.06
N ILE A 13 -14.10 5.95 -23.67
CA ILE A 13 -15.14 6.73 -24.34
C ILE A 13 -14.45 7.93 -24.98
N GLY A 14 -14.50 7.97 -26.32
CA GLY A 14 -13.99 9.07 -27.13
C GLY A 14 -14.94 10.28 -27.08
N ILE A 15 -14.39 11.48 -27.03
CA ILE A 15 -15.09 12.73 -27.34
C ILE A 15 -14.25 13.54 -28.31
N SER A 16 -14.92 13.96 -29.39
CA SER A 16 -14.41 14.66 -30.56
C SER A 16 -14.04 16.13 -30.28
N ALA A 17 -13.08 16.60 -31.05
CA ALA A 17 -12.52 17.94 -31.02
C ALA A 17 -13.49 19.03 -31.51
N VAL A 18 -13.37 20.24 -30.94
CA VAL A 18 -13.74 21.50 -31.58
C VAL A 18 -12.57 22.47 -31.45
N TRP A 19 -12.11 22.95 -32.59
CA TRP A 19 -11.03 23.94 -32.73
C TRP A 19 -11.55 25.35 -32.47
N GLY A 20 -10.80 26.14 -31.70
CA GLY A 20 -10.92 27.57 -31.60
C GLY A 20 -9.55 28.21 -31.48
N GLN A 21 -9.10 28.91 -32.56
CA GLN A 21 -7.87 29.66 -32.62
C GLN A 21 -7.98 30.92 -31.77
N MET A 22 -6.96 31.24 -30.95
CA MET A 22 -6.59 32.63 -30.61
C MET A 22 -5.08 32.76 -30.40
N ALA A 23 -4.57 33.92 -30.81
CA ALA A 23 -3.19 34.28 -31.09
C ALA A 23 -2.27 34.41 -29.86
N SER A 24 -0.97 34.22 -30.14
CA SER A 24 0.19 34.35 -29.23
C SER A 24 0.49 35.78 -28.82
N PRO A 25 1.24 35.94 -27.70
CA PRO A 25 2.39 36.84 -27.73
C PRO A 25 3.70 36.12 -27.39
N SER A 26 4.71 36.46 -28.15
CA SER A 26 6.09 35.99 -28.13
C SER A 26 6.91 36.55 -26.96
N GLY A 27 7.48 35.64 -26.17
CA GLY A 27 8.62 35.86 -25.27
C GLY A 27 9.43 34.58 -25.18
N PRO A 28 10.75 34.57 -24.96
CA PRO A 28 11.54 33.38 -24.92
C PRO A 28 11.23 32.60 -23.64
N GLU A 29 10.37 31.56 -23.76
CA GLU A 29 10.19 30.57 -22.75
C GLU A 29 11.46 29.73 -22.63
N THR A 30 12.09 29.78 -21.47
CA THR A 30 13.05 28.77 -21.06
C THR A 30 12.31 27.45 -20.90
N VAL A 31 12.26 26.67 -21.97
CA VAL A 31 11.70 25.33 -21.99
C VAL A 31 12.57 24.46 -21.10
N LEU A 32 12.13 24.24 -19.87
CA LEU A 32 12.69 23.18 -19.05
C LEU A 32 12.53 21.85 -19.81
N PRO A 33 13.58 21.02 -19.89
CA PRO A 33 13.47 19.75 -20.60
C PRO A 33 12.33 18.94 -19.99
N PRO A 34 11.53 18.25 -20.82
CA PRO A 34 10.39 17.48 -20.34
C PRO A 34 10.85 16.46 -19.30
N VAL A 35 10.03 16.26 -18.27
CA VAL A 35 10.28 15.45 -17.08
C VAL A 35 10.78 14.02 -17.40
N TRP A 36 10.44 13.49 -18.57
CA TRP A 36 10.85 12.18 -19.04
C TRP A 36 12.26 12.14 -19.67
N ALA A 37 12.79 13.25 -20.12
CA ALA A 37 14.11 13.28 -20.79
C ALA A 37 15.29 12.88 -19.87
N VAL A 38 15.03 12.83 -18.54
CA VAL A 38 16.01 12.36 -17.54
C VAL A 38 15.89 10.85 -17.27
N CYS A 39 14.81 10.22 -17.73
CA CYS A 39 14.61 8.77 -17.64
C CYS A 39 14.89 8.08 -18.98
N LYS A 40 15.99 8.38 -19.66
CA LYS A 40 16.52 7.42 -20.65
C LYS A 40 16.78 6.15 -19.87
N ALA A 41 16.08 5.07 -20.23
CA ALA A 41 16.42 3.74 -19.78
C ALA A 41 17.89 3.52 -20.06
N GLN A 42 18.75 3.74 -19.07
CA GLN A 42 20.08 3.20 -19.10
C GLN A 42 19.84 1.69 -19.14
N GLN A 43 20.18 1.09 -20.27
CA GLN A 43 20.43 -0.35 -20.34
C GLN A 43 21.47 -0.62 -19.25
N VAL A 44 20.96 -1.12 -18.09
CA VAL A 44 21.83 -1.49 -16.98
C VAL A 44 22.68 -2.63 -17.50
N PRO A 45 24.02 -2.49 -17.57
CA PRO A 45 24.89 -3.62 -17.89
C PRO A 45 24.61 -4.69 -16.84
N ASN A 46 24.52 -5.93 -17.30
CA ASN A 46 24.41 -7.12 -16.47
C ASN A 46 25.71 -7.24 -15.64
N LYS A 47 25.80 -6.47 -14.55
CA LYS A 47 26.86 -6.55 -13.55
C LYS A 47 26.41 -7.50 -12.45
N GLU A 48 27.29 -8.42 -12.12
CA GLU A 48 27.20 -9.45 -11.10
C GLU A 48 26.48 -9.00 -9.83
N GLN A 49 25.76 -9.94 -9.21
CA GLN A 49 24.82 -9.78 -8.09
C GLN A 49 25.37 -9.13 -6.81
N ASP A 50 26.63 -8.72 -6.77
CA ASP A 50 27.32 -8.25 -5.56
C ASP A 50 27.25 -6.73 -5.29
N GLU A 51 26.61 -5.90 -6.15
CA GLU A 51 26.55 -4.44 -5.96
C GLU A 51 25.14 -3.83 -6.07
N LYS A 52 24.08 -4.63 -5.98
CA LYS A 52 22.73 -4.04 -6.03
C LYS A 52 22.44 -3.31 -4.71
N GLU A 53 22.17 -2.00 -4.78
CA GLU A 53 21.73 -1.26 -3.60
C GLU A 53 20.37 -1.80 -3.10
N PRO A 54 20.17 -1.92 -1.77
CA PRO A 54 18.91 -2.36 -1.23
C PRO A 54 17.83 -1.31 -1.50
N GLU A 55 16.63 -1.77 -1.85
CA GLU A 55 15.48 -0.87 -2.02
C GLU A 55 15.08 -0.22 -0.69
N VAL A 56 15.29 -0.92 0.43
CA VAL A 56 15.07 -0.37 1.75
C VAL A 56 15.94 -1.06 2.81
N VAL A 57 16.31 -0.32 3.84
CA VAL A 57 16.80 -0.92 5.09
C VAL A 57 15.63 -1.00 6.05
N SER A 58 15.32 -2.21 6.53
CA SER A 58 14.21 -2.47 7.45
C SER A 58 14.40 -1.76 8.79
N LEU A 59 13.35 -1.65 9.59
CA LEU A 59 13.43 -1.11 10.96
C LEU A 59 14.34 -1.95 11.88
N LEU A 60 14.65 -3.18 11.46
CA LEU A 60 15.52 -4.11 12.19
C LEU A 60 16.96 -4.10 11.65
N GLY A 61 17.28 -3.23 10.67
CA GLY A 61 18.61 -3.10 10.06
C GLY A 61 18.89 -4.08 8.92
N LYS A 62 17.91 -4.91 8.50
CA LYS A 62 18.07 -5.85 7.38
C LYS A 62 17.96 -5.11 6.05
N LYS A 63 18.87 -5.36 5.13
CA LYS A 63 18.80 -4.89 3.74
C LYS A 63 17.75 -5.71 2.98
N LEU A 64 16.80 -5.03 2.32
CA LEU A 64 15.72 -5.64 1.56
C LEU A 64 15.83 -5.20 0.10
N TYR A 65 15.77 -6.17 -0.81
CA TYR A 65 15.99 -6.00 -2.24
C TYR A 65 14.70 -6.22 -3.02
N ALA A 66 14.59 -5.58 -4.18
CA ALA A 66 13.47 -5.84 -5.08
C ALA A 66 13.56 -7.28 -5.63
N ALA A 67 12.50 -8.05 -5.41
CA ALA A 67 12.34 -9.42 -5.93
C ALA A 67 10.84 -9.67 -6.20
N PRO A 68 10.23 -8.93 -7.18
CA PRO A 68 8.77 -8.87 -7.30
C PRO A 68 8.15 -10.16 -7.83
N ALA A 69 8.78 -10.76 -8.82
CA ALA A 69 8.27 -11.95 -9.53
C ALA A 69 9.38 -12.57 -10.39
N GLU A 70 9.11 -13.74 -10.94
CA GLU A 70 9.99 -14.46 -11.86
C GLU A 70 9.19 -14.95 -13.09
N GLY A 71 9.90 -15.32 -14.16
CA GLY A 71 9.29 -15.94 -15.34
C GLY A 71 8.24 -15.06 -16.04
N GLU A 72 7.12 -15.66 -16.39
CA GLU A 72 6.03 -15.00 -17.15
C GLU A 72 5.43 -13.80 -16.41
N GLU A 73 5.32 -13.88 -15.09
CA GLU A 73 4.80 -12.78 -14.28
C GLU A 73 5.72 -11.56 -14.32
N LEU A 74 7.03 -11.76 -14.22
CA LEU A 74 8.02 -10.68 -14.37
C LEU A 74 7.94 -10.05 -15.75
N ALA A 75 7.87 -10.87 -16.83
CA ALA A 75 7.74 -10.36 -18.18
C ALA A 75 6.48 -9.49 -18.36
N LYS A 76 5.36 -9.88 -17.76
CA LYS A 76 4.13 -9.10 -17.75
C LYS A 76 4.28 -7.77 -17.02
N LEU A 77 4.93 -7.76 -15.84
CA LEU A 77 5.19 -6.53 -15.09
C LEU A 77 6.10 -5.58 -15.89
N GLN A 78 7.11 -6.11 -16.59
CA GLN A 78 7.99 -5.32 -17.44
C GLN A 78 7.24 -4.72 -18.65
N ALA A 79 6.42 -5.51 -19.31
CA ALA A 79 5.57 -5.02 -20.42
C ALA A 79 4.61 -3.90 -19.96
N ASN A 80 3.99 -4.05 -18.80
CA ASN A 80 3.15 -3.01 -18.21
C ASN A 80 3.94 -1.73 -17.91
N LEU A 81 5.19 -1.86 -17.47
CA LEU A 81 6.07 -0.71 -17.23
C LEU A 81 6.39 0.02 -18.53
N GLU A 82 6.71 -0.71 -19.61
CA GLU A 82 7.00 -0.12 -20.91
C GLU A 82 5.77 0.59 -21.51
N GLU A 83 4.59 0.01 -21.36
CA GLU A 83 3.34 0.63 -21.80
C GLU A 83 3.06 1.92 -21.04
N ALA A 84 3.17 1.89 -19.71
CA ALA A 84 2.96 3.07 -18.87
C ALA A 84 4.02 4.15 -19.10
N ALA A 85 5.26 3.77 -19.42
CA ALA A 85 6.32 4.72 -19.80
C ALA A 85 5.98 5.46 -21.10
N ARG A 86 5.53 4.73 -22.12
CA ARG A 86 5.08 5.35 -23.39
C ARG A 86 3.88 6.27 -23.17
N ALA A 87 2.93 5.88 -22.33
CA ALA A 87 1.77 6.71 -22.03
C ALA A 87 2.13 8.03 -21.34
N VAL A 88 3.04 8.00 -20.35
CA VAL A 88 3.47 9.24 -19.67
C VAL A 88 4.37 10.10 -20.55
N GLU A 89 5.10 9.51 -21.49
CA GLU A 89 5.87 10.23 -22.50
C GLU A 89 4.97 10.98 -23.50
N ALA A 90 3.87 10.35 -23.91
CA ALA A 90 2.88 10.94 -24.83
C ALA A 90 2.06 12.08 -24.14
N ASP A 91 1.76 11.95 -22.87
CA ASP A 91 1.00 12.96 -22.10
C ASP A 91 1.60 13.14 -20.67
N PRO A 92 2.72 13.86 -20.57
CA PRO A 92 3.46 14.02 -19.31
C PRO A 92 2.75 14.93 -18.29
N GLY A 93 1.73 15.66 -18.73
CA GLY A 93 0.90 16.49 -17.86
C GLY A 93 -0.29 15.75 -17.24
N ASN A 94 -0.59 14.55 -17.63
CA ASN A 94 -1.75 13.79 -17.18
C ASN A 94 -1.45 13.03 -15.86
N SER A 95 -2.23 13.30 -14.84
CA SER A 95 -2.06 12.62 -13.54
C SER A 95 -2.33 11.12 -13.61
N GLU A 96 -3.23 10.66 -14.48
CA GLU A 96 -3.53 9.24 -14.62
C GLU A 96 -2.35 8.47 -15.24
N THR A 97 -1.69 9.02 -16.28
CA THR A 97 -0.50 8.41 -16.89
C THR A 97 0.68 8.40 -15.91
N ILE A 98 0.88 9.49 -15.15
CA ILE A 98 1.90 9.57 -14.09
C ILE A 98 1.64 8.52 -13.01
N ILE A 99 0.37 8.36 -12.58
CA ILE A 99 -0.02 7.38 -11.58
C ILE A 99 0.18 5.95 -12.12
N ALA A 100 -0.22 5.68 -13.35
CA ALA A 100 -0.04 4.37 -13.98
C ALA A 100 1.44 3.99 -14.06
N TYR A 101 2.31 4.91 -14.47
CA TYR A 101 3.76 4.68 -14.54
C TYR A 101 4.36 4.42 -13.16
N GLY A 102 4.04 5.24 -12.16
CA GLY A 102 4.52 5.00 -10.80
C GLY A 102 3.98 3.70 -10.18
N ARG A 103 2.76 3.27 -10.53
CA ARG A 103 2.22 1.97 -10.12
C ARG A 103 2.96 0.81 -10.79
N ALA A 104 3.29 0.92 -12.07
CA ALA A 104 4.05 -0.10 -12.79
C ALA A 104 5.46 -0.27 -12.20
N LEU A 105 6.15 0.83 -11.88
CA LEU A 105 7.42 0.81 -11.12
C LEU A 105 7.26 0.11 -9.77
N ALA A 106 6.20 0.45 -9.03
CA ALA A 106 5.92 -0.16 -7.73
C ALA A 106 5.58 -1.65 -7.82
N GLY A 107 4.98 -2.12 -8.90
CA GLY A 107 4.78 -3.54 -9.18
C GLY A 107 6.09 -4.33 -9.30
N LEU A 108 7.14 -3.68 -9.77
CA LEU A 108 8.51 -4.20 -9.81
C LEU A 108 9.31 -3.93 -8.52
N TRP A 109 8.67 -3.45 -7.47
CA TRP A 109 9.25 -3.02 -6.18
C TRP A 109 10.30 -1.91 -6.30
N ARG A 110 10.29 -1.13 -7.39
CA ARG A 110 11.15 0.05 -7.64
C ARG A 110 10.51 1.28 -6.98
N TYR A 111 10.42 1.27 -5.65
CA TYR A 111 9.65 2.26 -4.89
C TYR A 111 10.27 3.64 -4.88
N HIS A 112 11.60 3.73 -4.87
CA HIS A 112 12.31 5.03 -4.96
C HIS A 112 11.99 5.73 -6.27
N GLU A 113 12.03 5.02 -7.39
CA GLU A 113 11.70 5.58 -8.69
C GLU A 113 10.22 5.98 -8.78
N ALA A 114 9.32 5.15 -8.25
CA ALA A 114 7.90 5.52 -8.17
C ALA A 114 7.69 6.81 -7.36
N ILE A 115 8.39 6.98 -6.24
CA ILE A 115 8.35 8.20 -5.41
C ILE A 115 8.84 9.41 -6.19
N GLU A 116 9.89 9.29 -7.00
CA GLU A 116 10.38 10.37 -7.85
C GLU A 116 9.35 10.77 -8.91
N VAL A 117 8.74 9.78 -9.59
CA VAL A 117 7.68 10.01 -10.58
C VAL A 117 6.51 10.78 -9.95
N TYR A 118 6.00 10.31 -8.81
CA TYR A 118 4.91 11.03 -8.12
C TYR A 118 5.34 12.42 -7.63
N SER A 119 6.59 12.59 -7.19
CA SER A 119 7.10 13.88 -6.72
C SER A 119 7.16 14.91 -7.84
N LYS A 120 7.57 14.51 -9.04
CA LYS A 120 7.54 15.34 -10.24
C LYS A 120 6.09 15.69 -10.64
N GLY A 121 5.17 14.69 -10.56
CA GLY A 121 3.75 14.92 -10.78
C GLY A 121 3.15 15.93 -9.80
N ILE A 122 3.48 15.83 -8.51
CA ILE A 122 3.02 16.78 -7.48
C ILE A 122 3.56 18.19 -7.72
N ALA A 123 4.81 18.33 -8.17
CA ALA A 123 5.38 19.65 -8.48
C ALA A 123 4.60 20.36 -9.58
N SER A 124 4.11 19.64 -10.59
CA SER A 124 3.28 20.18 -11.67
C SER A 124 1.80 20.29 -11.30
N ARG A 125 1.30 19.43 -10.40
CA ARG A 125 -0.12 19.34 -10.00
C ARG A 125 -0.29 19.25 -8.48
N PRO A 126 -0.02 20.33 -7.74
CA PRO A 126 0.03 20.32 -6.27
C PRO A 126 -1.33 20.10 -5.57
N ASN A 127 -2.43 20.11 -6.33
CA ASN A 127 -3.78 19.87 -5.81
C ASN A 127 -4.36 18.52 -6.24
N GLU A 128 -3.54 17.62 -6.82
CA GLU A 128 -3.98 16.28 -7.22
C GLU A 128 -3.83 15.29 -6.05
N ALA A 129 -4.93 14.98 -5.38
CA ALA A 129 -4.96 14.13 -4.18
C ALA A 129 -4.34 12.75 -4.41
N MET A 130 -4.60 12.15 -5.59
CA MET A 130 -4.16 10.79 -5.88
C MET A 130 -2.65 10.66 -6.03
N LEU A 131 -1.94 11.71 -6.47
CA LEU A 131 -0.47 11.71 -6.51
C LEU A 131 0.13 11.62 -5.11
N TYR A 132 -0.41 12.40 -4.14
CA TYR A 132 0.00 12.29 -2.73
C TYR A 132 -0.34 10.92 -2.15
N ARG A 133 -1.55 10.41 -2.43
CA ARG A 133 -1.98 9.07 -1.98
C ARG A 133 -1.01 7.98 -2.45
N HIS A 134 -0.65 7.98 -3.74
CA HIS A 134 0.26 6.97 -4.29
C HIS A 134 1.68 7.13 -3.76
N ARG A 135 2.20 8.37 -3.64
CA ARG A 135 3.52 8.62 -3.05
C ARG A 135 3.58 8.22 -1.57
N GLY A 136 2.57 8.59 -0.81
CA GLY A 136 2.44 8.23 0.60
C GLY A 136 2.42 6.72 0.83
N HIS A 137 1.72 5.96 -0.02
CA HIS A 137 1.77 4.50 0.02
C HIS A 137 3.20 3.97 -0.20
N ARG A 138 3.97 4.51 -1.18
CA ARG A 138 5.37 4.08 -1.38
C ARG A 138 6.26 4.48 -0.21
N TYR A 139 6.00 5.62 0.45
CA TYR A 139 6.68 5.96 1.69
C TYR A 139 6.44 4.94 2.81
N ILE A 140 5.25 4.32 2.90
CA ILE A 140 5.03 3.17 3.82
C ILE A 140 5.94 2.01 3.41
N SER A 141 5.97 1.64 2.12
CA SER A 141 6.78 0.53 1.60
C SER A 141 8.26 0.68 1.96
N ILE A 142 8.81 1.90 1.93
CA ILE A 142 10.22 2.18 2.28
C ILE A 142 10.43 2.67 3.73
N ARG A 143 9.48 2.41 4.62
CA ARG A 143 9.52 2.72 6.09
C ARG A 143 9.65 4.21 6.42
N LYS A 144 9.30 5.11 5.53
CA LYS A 144 9.28 6.56 5.76
C LYS A 144 7.89 7.02 6.26
N PHE A 145 7.40 6.41 7.35
CA PHE A 145 6.03 6.57 7.85
C PHE A 145 5.64 8.03 8.15
N GLY A 146 6.58 8.87 8.59
CA GLY A 146 6.32 10.31 8.78
C GLY A 146 5.99 11.04 7.48
N LYS A 147 6.72 10.73 6.39
CA LYS A 147 6.43 11.28 5.05
C LYS A 147 5.10 10.73 4.51
N ALA A 148 4.83 9.44 4.75
CA ALA A 148 3.56 8.82 4.38
C ALA A 148 2.38 9.54 5.07
N ALA A 149 2.44 9.74 6.39
CA ALA A 149 1.39 10.44 7.12
C ALA A 149 1.17 11.89 6.61
N SER A 150 2.24 12.61 6.29
CA SER A 150 2.16 13.96 5.73
C SER A 150 1.46 13.97 4.37
N ASP A 151 1.85 13.07 3.46
CA ASP A 151 1.24 12.97 2.12
C ASP A 151 -0.22 12.55 2.22
N MET A 152 -0.55 11.56 3.05
CA MET A 152 -1.93 11.11 3.23
C MET A 152 -2.82 12.18 3.87
N ALA A 153 -2.29 12.97 4.83
CA ALA A 153 -3.02 14.09 5.40
C ALA A 153 -3.28 15.19 4.34
N LYS A 154 -2.31 15.46 3.46
CA LYS A 154 -2.51 16.38 2.34
C LYS A 154 -3.55 15.85 1.35
N ALA A 155 -3.49 14.54 1.03
CA ALA A 155 -4.48 13.89 0.16
C ALA A 155 -5.89 13.96 0.77
N ALA A 156 -6.05 13.70 2.07
CA ALA A 156 -7.33 13.77 2.78
C ALA A 156 -7.90 15.20 2.80
N ALA A 157 -7.05 16.21 2.91
CA ALA A 157 -7.47 17.61 2.81
C ALA A 157 -7.96 18.01 1.39
N LEU A 158 -7.51 17.29 0.34
CA LEU A 158 -7.92 17.50 -1.05
C LEU A 158 -9.10 16.61 -1.44
N ASN A 159 -9.20 15.40 -0.89
CA ASN A 159 -10.29 14.46 -1.14
C ASN A 159 -10.53 13.61 0.12
N ASP A 160 -11.55 13.98 0.89
CA ASP A 160 -11.95 13.33 2.14
C ASP A 160 -12.89 12.11 1.95
N LYS A 161 -13.26 11.80 0.70
CA LYS A 161 -14.20 10.71 0.36
C LYS A 161 -13.52 9.43 -0.10
N ASP A 162 -12.22 9.47 -0.29
CA ASP A 162 -11.45 8.31 -0.77
C ASP A 162 -11.09 7.39 0.40
N PHE A 163 -11.51 6.12 0.30
CA PHE A 163 -11.24 5.08 1.30
C PHE A 163 -9.74 4.84 1.51
N ASP A 164 -8.99 4.71 0.42
CA ASP A 164 -7.58 4.37 0.46
C ASP A 164 -6.72 5.45 1.12
N ILE A 165 -7.13 6.72 1.00
CA ILE A 165 -6.43 7.84 1.63
C ILE A 165 -6.52 7.70 3.16
N TRP A 166 -7.72 7.51 3.70
CA TRP A 166 -7.94 7.34 5.13
C TRP A 166 -7.33 6.05 5.67
N TYR A 167 -7.46 4.95 4.92
CA TYR A 167 -6.87 3.66 5.25
C TYR A 167 -5.36 3.76 5.44
N HIS A 168 -4.65 4.36 4.48
CA HIS A 168 -3.19 4.48 4.54
C HIS A 168 -2.74 5.57 5.52
N LEU A 169 -3.54 6.62 5.77
CA LEU A 169 -3.27 7.60 6.83
C LEU A 169 -3.29 6.92 8.20
N GLY A 170 -4.32 6.13 8.46
CA GLY A 170 -4.42 5.34 9.68
C GLY A 170 -3.26 4.38 9.84
N LEU A 171 -2.89 3.67 8.77
CA LEU A 171 -1.77 2.74 8.77
C LEU A 171 -0.43 3.46 9.04
N ALA A 172 -0.18 4.60 8.42
CA ALA A 172 1.03 5.38 8.66
C ALA A 172 1.16 5.81 10.13
N HIS A 173 0.06 6.25 10.76
CA HIS A 173 0.03 6.57 12.19
C HIS A 173 0.18 5.33 13.08
N TYR A 174 -0.48 4.23 12.74
CA TYR A 174 -0.37 2.95 13.46
C TYR A 174 1.08 2.45 13.50
N LEU A 175 1.75 2.45 12.34
CA LEU A 175 3.14 2.03 12.21
C LEU A 175 4.11 2.92 13.00
N ARG A 176 3.75 4.18 13.26
CA ARG A 176 4.49 5.10 14.13
C ARG A 176 4.18 4.91 15.63
N GLY A 177 3.18 4.11 15.98
CA GLY A 177 2.70 3.98 17.35
C GLY A 177 1.78 5.14 17.82
N GLU A 178 1.33 5.97 16.90
CA GLU A 178 0.42 7.10 17.15
C GLU A 178 -1.05 6.62 17.10
N PHE A 179 -1.41 5.71 18.02
CA PHE A 179 -2.66 4.95 17.94
C PHE A 179 -3.93 5.81 18.03
N ASP A 180 -3.92 6.94 18.77
CA ASP A 180 -5.07 7.85 18.79
C ASP A 180 -5.31 8.51 17.42
N LYS A 181 -4.24 8.92 16.72
CA LYS A 181 -4.34 9.46 15.37
C LYS A 181 -4.76 8.38 14.37
N ALA A 182 -4.23 7.15 14.53
CA ALA A 182 -4.64 6.00 13.71
C ALA A 182 -6.13 5.73 13.89
N ARG A 183 -6.65 5.71 15.12
CA ARG A 183 -8.07 5.56 15.41
C ARG A 183 -8.91 6.61 14.68
N THR A 184 -8.58 7.88 14.82
CA THR A 184 -9.32 8.97 14.17
C THR A 184 -9.37 8.81 12.65
N ALA A 185 -8.24 8.45 12.02
CA ALA A 185 -8.19 8.20 10.59
C ALA A 185 -9.01 6.97 10.18
N TYR A 186 -8.96 5.88 10.96
CA TYR A 186 -9.72 4.66 10.68
C TYR A 186 -11.23 4.84 10.91
N GLU A 187 -11.65 5.63 11.88
CA GLU A 187 -13.05 6.02 12.05
C GLU A 187 -13.57 6.85 10.86
N SER A 188 -12.74 7.72 10.30
CA SER A 188 -13.06 8.44 9.07
C SER A 188 -13.12 7.50 7.86
N CYS A 189 -12.19 6.53 7.78
CA CYS A 189 -12.17 5.50 6.74
C CYS A 189 -13.45 4.63 6.79
N LEU A 190 -13.89 4.23 7.97
CA LEU A 190 -15.12 3.43 8.14
C LEU A 190 -16.37 4.16 7.65
N LYS A 191 -16.45 5.49 7.77
CA LYS A 191 -17.57 6.31 7.29
C LYS A 191 -17.68 6.30 5.76
N VAL A 192 -16.58 6.12 5.04
CA VAL A 192 -16.53 6.10 3.57
C VAL A 192 -16.43 4.68 2.98
N ALA A 193 -16.38 3.65 3.83
CA ALA A 193 -16.36 2.25 3.40
C ALA A 193 -17.72 1.86 2.77
N ALA A 194 -17.72 1.56 1.46
CA ALA A 194 -18.94 1.39 0.68
C ALA A 194 -19.43 -0.07 0.60
N ASP A 195 -18.52 -1.04 0.75
CA ASP A 195 -18.80 -2.47 0.58
C ASP A 195 -18.23 -3.30 1.73
N ASP A 196 -18.46 -4.62 1.69
CA ASP A 196 -18.02 -5.52 2.74
C ASP A 196 -16.48 -5.67 2.75
N ASP A 197 -15.81 -5.66 1.58
CA ASP A 197 -14.35 -5.73 1.51
C ASP A 197 -13.70 -4.55 2.25
N SER A 198 -14.14 -3.34 1.95
CA SER A 198 -13.63 -2.12 2.59
C SER A 198 -13.98 -2.06 4.08
N LYS A 199 -15.20 -2.48 4.47
CA LYS A 199 -15.61 -2.55 5.89
C LYS A 199 -14.77 -3.55 6.67
N ILE A 200 -14.52 -4.74 6.12
CA ILE A 200 -13.70 -5.77 6.75
C ILE A 200 -12.24 -5.33 6.87
N ALA A 201 -11.66 -4.79 5.79
CA ALA A 201 -10.28 -4.32 5.80
C ALA A 201 -10.04 -3.27 6.89
N ILE A 202 -10.93 -2.27 6.97
CA ILE A 202 -10.77 -1.20 7.96
C ILE A 202 -11.11 -1.66 9.38
N SER A 203 -12.10 -2.55 9.56
CA SER A 203 -12.46 -3.08 10.87
C SER A 203 -11.31 -3.87 11.49
N ASN A 204 -10.52 -4.59 10.70
CA ASN A 204 -9.34 -5.30 11.21
C ASN A 204 -8.30 -4.34 11.81
N TRP A 205 -7.96 -3.27 11.10
CA TRP A 205 -6.98 -2.29 11.60
C TRP A 205 -7.51 -1.43 12.75
N LEU A 206 -8.80 -1.08 12.70
CA LEU A 206 -9.45 -0.35 13.79
C LEU A 206 -9.52 -1.21 15.06
N TYR A 207 -9.87 -2.50 14.95
CA TYR A 207 -9.84 -3.45 16.06
C TYR A 207 -8.45 -3.51 16.69
N ALA A 208 -7.41 -3.71 15.88
CA ALA A 208 -6.03 -3.73 16.36
C ALA A 208 -5.66 -2.43 17.09
N THR A 209 -6.08 -1.28 16.54
CA THR A 209 -5.82 0.04 17.12
C THR A 209 -6.53 0.22 18.47
N LEU A 210 -7.81 -0.16 18.56
CA LEU A 210 -8.59 -0.09 19.81
C LEU A 210 -7.96 -0.98 20.90
N ARG A 211 -7.50 -2.17 20.53
CA ARG A 211 -6.79 -3.08 21.47
C ARG A 211 -5.46 -2.50 21.95
N ARG A 212 -4.74 -1.77 21.08
CA ARG A 212 -3.50 -1.05 21.46
C ARG A 212 -3.76 0.11 22.42
N LEU A 213 -4.93 0.70 22.35
CA LEU A 213 -5.41 1.78 23.26
C LEU A 213 -6.09 1.24 24.52
N ASP A 214 -6.12 -0.08 24.73
CA ASP A 214 -6.86 -0.79 25.79
C ASP A 214 -8.37 -0.51 25.82
N ARG A 215 -8.96 -0.16 24.65
CA ARG A 215 -10.40 0.14 24.49
C ARG A 215 -11.16 -1.14 24.13
N LYS A 216 -11.17 -2.11 25.05
CA LYS A 216 -11.65 -3.48 24.81
C LYS A 216 -13.15 -3.52 24.49
N GLU A 217 -13.97 -2.71 25.16
CA GLU A 217 -15.41 -2.66 24.94
C GLU A 217 -15.77 -2.09 23.56
N GLU A 218 -15.00 -1.11 23.07
CA GLU A 218 -15.20 -0.58 21.71
C GLU A 218 -14.75 -1.58 20.65
N ALA A 219 -13.64 -2.28 20.90
CA ALA A 219 -13.20 -3.35 20.03
C ALA A 219 -14.22 -4.49 19.96
N ALA A 220 -14.86 -4.86 21.08
CA ALA A 220 -15.93 -5.86 21.11
C ALA A 220 -17.17 -5.40 20.32
N ARG A 221 -17.62 -4.15 20.53
CA ARG A 221 -18.76 -3.59 19.76
C ARG A 221 -18.49 -3.57 18.26
N LEU A 222 -17.27 -3.25 17.84
CA LEU A 222 -16.91 -3.29 16.41
C LEU A 222 -17.12 -4.68 15.81
N LEU A 223 -16.82 -5.75 16.56
CA LEU A 223 -17.01 -7.12 16.10
C LEU A 223 -18.49 -7.54 16.00
N GLU A 224 -19.41 -6.89 16.67
CA GLU A 224 -20.85 -7.23 16.60
C GLU A 224 -21.37 -7.16 15.16
N GLY A 225 -20.91 -6.18 14.38
CA GLY A 225 -21.28 -6.00 12.97
C GLY A 225 -20.59 -6.95 11.98
N ILE A 226 -19.71 -7.85 12.45
CA ILE A 226 -18.97 -8.77 11.58
C ILE A 226 -19.66 -10.15 11.58
N SER A 227 -19.93 -10.68 10.37
CA SER A 227 -20.48 -12.02 10.19
C SER A 227 -19.75 -12.81 9.08
N ALA A 228 -19.90 -14.14 9.11
CA ALA A 228 -19.31 -15.02 8.11
C ALA A 228 -20.00 -14.92 6.73
N GLU A 229 -21.19 -14.34 6.67
CA GLU A 229 -21.99 -14.16 5.46
C GLU A 229 -21.59 -12.92 4.66
N MET A 230 -20.68 -12.07 5.19
CA MET A 230 -20.18 -10.89 4.50
C MET A 230 -19.45 -11.28 3.20
N LYS A 231 -19.78 -10.56 2.12
CA LYS A 231 -19.30 -10.89 0.77
C LYS A 231 -17.98 -10.19 0.48
N VAL A 232 -16.88 -10.85 0.84
CA VAL A 232 -15.53 -10.37 0.56
C VAL A 232 -14.91 -11.12 -0.62
N LYS A 233 -14.11 -10.40 -1.41
CA LYS A 233 -13.32 -10.93 -2.53
C LYS A 233 -11.82 -10.89 -2.22
N GLU A 234 -11.36 -9.77 -1.68
CA GLU A 234 -9.94 -9.48 -1.43
C GLU A 234 -9.61 -9.52 0.07
N SER A 235 -10.57 -9.23 0.93
CA SER A 235 -10.39 -9.10 2.38
C SER A 235 -10.62 -10.40 3.16
N THR A 236 -10.51 -11.58 2.52
CA THR A 236 -10.79 -12.88 3.16
C THR A 236 -9.91 -13.14 4.38
N SER A 237 -8.61 -12.82 4.31
CA SER A 237 -7.70 -12.97 5.43
C SER A 237 -8.06 -12.07 6.61
N TYR A 238 -8.51 -10.84 6.36
CA TYR A 238 -9.00 -9.96 7.40
C TYR A 238 -10.34 -10.42 8.00
N LEU A 239 -11.26 -10.95 7.17
CA LEU A 239 -12.51 -11.53 7.67
C LEU A 239 -12.21 -12.72 8.60
N ASN A 240 -11.31 -13.61 8.19
CA ASN A 240 -10.89 -14.74 9.02
C ASN A 240 -10.32 -14.29 10.37
N LEU A 241 -9.48 -13.24 10.39
CA LEU A 241 -8.97 -12.67 11.63
C LEU A 241 -10.07 -12.09 12.51
N LEU A 242 -11.02 -11.33 11.94
CA LEU A 242 -12.13 -10.77 12.72
C LEU A 242 -13.04 -11.86 13.29
N LEU A 243 -13.29 -12.93 12.55
CA LEU A 243 -14.04 -14.11 13.03
C LEU A 243 -13.27 -14.85 14.14
N PHE A 244 -11.94 -14.93 14.04
CA PHE A 244 -11.10 -15.46 15.11
C PHE A 244 -11.15 -14.58 16.36
N PHE A 245 -11.05 -13.26 16.23
CA PHE A 245 -11.19 -12.35 17.37
C PHE A 245 -12.56 -12.42 18.03
N LYS A 246 -13.58 -12.79 17.26
CA LYS A 246 -14.95 -13.03 17.72
C LYS A 246 -15.13 -14.41 18.37
N GLY A 247 -14.15 -15.30 18.28
CA GLY A 247 -14.22 -16.68 18.80
C GLY A 247 -14.99 -17.66 17.91
N LEU A 248 -15.23 -17.30 16.63
CA LEU A 248 -15.94 -18.13 15.65
C LEU A 248 -15.00 -18.96 14.78
N LYS A 249 -13.70 -18.74 14.86
CA LYS A 249 -12.64 -19.54 14.23
C LYS A 249 -11.50 -19.77 15.21
N THR A 250 -10.77 -20.86 15.01
CA THR A 250 -9.57 -21.19 15.78
C THR A 250 -8.32 -20.63 15.12
N GLU A 251 -7.22 -20.51 15.89
CA GLU A 251 -5.91 -20.09 15.38
C GLU A 251 -5.41 -21.04 14.29
N ASP A 252 -5.52 -22.36 14.50
CA ASP A 252 -5.08 -23.36 13.55
C ASP A 252 -5.85 -23.30 12.22
N GLU A 253 -7.17 -23.08 12.25
CA GLU A 253 -7.97 -22.93 11.04
C GLU A 253 -7.50 -21.76 10.17
N ILE A 254 -7.21 -20.59 10.80
CA ILE A 254 -6.84 -19.41 10.02
C ILE A 254 -5.37 -19.47 9.57
N LEU A 255 -4.46 -20.05 10.35
CA LEU A 255 -3.06 -20.27 9.93
C LEU A 255 -2.99 -21.26 8.75
N ASN A 256 -3.73 -22.36 8.80
CA ASN A 256 -3.75 -23.34 7.72
C ASN A 256 -4.33 -22.77 6.42
N SER A 257 -5.23 -21.78 6.49
CA SER A 257 -5.81 -21.13 5.30
C SER A 257 -4.79 -20.33 4.48
N THR A 258 -3.61 -20.02 5.03
CA THR A 258 -2.59 -19.15 4.39
C THR A 258 -1.45 -19.93 3.74
N ALA A 259 -1.45 -21.24 3.75
CA ALA A 259 -0.33 -22.09 3.35
C ALA A 259 0.23 -21.83 1.94
N ASN A 260 -0.58 -21.25 1.04
CA ASN A 260 -0.23 -21.02 -0.37
C ASN A 260 0.00 -19.55 -0.73
N SER A 261 0.10 -18.64 0.25
CA SER A 261 0.23 -17.20 0.01
C SER A 261 1.10 -16.54 1.07
N GLU A 262 2.29 -16.09 0.69
CA GLU A 262 3.18 -15.34 1.59
C GLU A 262 2.54 -14.04 2.09
N LEU A 263 1.72 -13.38 1.26
CA LEU A 263 0.97 -12.18 1.64
C LEU A 263 -0.04 -12.49 2.73
N ASP A 264 -0.85 -13.55 2.54
CA ASP A 264 -1.86 -13.95 3.52
C ASP A 264 -1.20 -14.46 4.82
N ALA A 265 -0.10 -15.20 4.71
CA ALA A 265 0.68 -15.64 5.86
C ALA A 265 1.22 -14.46 6.70
N ALA A 266 1.72 -13.41 6.05
CA ALA A 266 2.16 -12.21 6.74
C ALA A 266 0.97 -11.45 7.39
N THR A 267 -0.17 -11.36 6.69
CA THR A 267 -1.37 -10.67 7.17
C THR A 267 -1.97 -11.38 8.37
N VAL A 268 -2.24 -12.68 8.25
CA VAL A 268 -2.86 -13.50 9.30
C VAL A 268 -1.89 -13.67 10.48
N GLY A 269 -0.63 -13.98 10.19
CA GLY A 269 0.38 -14.14 11.23
C GLY A 269 0.56 -12.87 12.07
N TYR A 270 0.53 -11.69 11.42
CA TYR A 270 0.56 -10.41 12.14
C TYR A 270 -0.67 -10.23 13.04
N GLY A 271 -1.88 -10.48 12.52
CA GLY A 271 -3.11 -10.36 13.31
C GLY A 271 -3.13 -11.27 14.54
N ILE A 272 -2.71 -12.53 14.40
CA ILE A 272 -2.59 -13.49 15.51
C ILE A 272 -1.50 -13.04 16.50
N GLY A 273 -0.35 -12.62 15.99
CA GLY A 273 0.73 -12.08 16.83
C GLY A 273 0.26 -10.89 17.69
N CYS A 274 -0.49 -9.98 17.08
CA CYS A 274 -1.12 -8.88 17.81
C CYS A 274 -2.13 -9.36 18.86
N TRP A 275 -2.96 -10.37 18.53
CA TRP A 275 -3.89 -10.95 19.50
C TRP A 275 -3.17 -11.51 20.72
N HIS A 276 -2.09 -12.26 20.52
CA HIS A 276 -1.25 -12.73 21.63
C HIS A 276 -0.62 -11.58 22.43
N LEU A 277 -0.15 -10.52 21.73
CA LEU A 277 0.42 -9.34 22.36
C LEU A 277 -0.59 -8.63 23.28
N TYR A 278 -1.83 -8.42 22.80
CA TYR A 278 -2.91 -7.77 23.55
C TYR A 278 -3.38 -8.59 24.75
N ASN A 279 -3.17 -9.91 24.73
CA ASN A 279 -3.52 -10.82 25.81
C ASN A 279 -2.30 -11.17 26.72
N GLY A 280 -1.23 -10.36 26.65
CA GLY A 280 -0.06 -10.49 27.54
C GLY A 280 0.93 -11.59 27.18
N GLN A 281 0.71 -12.31 26.07
CA GLN A 281 1.55 -13.44 25.64
C GLN A 281 2.69 -12.95 24.72
N LYS A 282 3.55 -12.09 25.25
CA LYS A 282 4.59 -11.38 24.50
C LYS A 282 5.56 -12.28 23.73
N GLU A 283 5.95 -13.42 24.30
CA GLU A 283 6.90 -14.34 23.66
C GLU A 283 6.27 -15.05 22.45
N LYS A 284 4.99 -15.44 22.54
CA LYS A 284 4.27 -15.99 21.39
C LYS A 284 4.13 -14.95 20.28
N ALA A 285 3.77 -13.71 20.64
CA ALA A 285 3.68 -12.62 19.68
C ALA A 285 5.03 -12.38 18.99
N ARG A 286 6.11 -12.29 19.75
CA ARG A 286 7.47 -12.14 19.21
C ARG A 286 7.83 -13.26 18.24
N GLY A 287 7.61 -14.53 18.61
CA GLY A 287 7.90 -15.66 17.74
C GLY A 287 7.16 -15.62 16.40
N LEU A 288 5.90 -15.17 16.39
CA LEU A 288 5.14 -14.96 15.15
C LEU A 288 5.70 -13.80 14.32
N PHE A 289 6.02 -12.66 14.95
CA PHE A 289 6.60 -11.52 14.24
C PHE A 289 7.99 -11.84 13.68
N ASP A 290 8.84 -12.54 14.44
CA ASP A 290 10.16 -12.99 13.98
C ASP A 290 10.02 -13.91 12.75
N LYS A 291 9.05 -14.84 12.74
CA LYS A 291 8.77 -15.70 11.59
C LYS A 291 8.35 -14.88 10.36
N ILE A 292 7.48 -13.88 10.52
CA ILE A 292 7.02 -13.02 9.41
C ILE A 292 8.19 -12.27 8.76
N VAL A 293 9.09 -11.66 9.56
CA VAL A 293 10.19 -10.85 9.04
C VAL A 293 11.34 -11.67 8.43
N THR A 294 11.27 -13.01 8.48
CA THR A 294 12.15 -13.90 7.70
C THR A 294 11.62 -14.18 6.30
N GLY A 295 10.33 -13.90 6.03
CA GLY A 295 9.69 -14.11 4.73
C GLY A 295 10.27 -13.21 3.63
N ARG A 296 9.92 -13.52 2.37
CA ARG A 296 10.39 -12.79 1.19
C ARG A 296 9.50 -11.59 0.85
N TYR A 297 8.21 -11.64 1.20
CA TYR A 297 7.23 -10.63 0.78
C TYR A 297 7.23 -9.42 1.71
N TRP A 298 8.39 -8.76 1.82
CA TRP A 298 8.63 -7.63 2.71
C TRP A 298 7.80 -6.35 2.43
N PRO A 299 7.16 -6.14 1.25
CA PRO A 299 6.26 -5.02 1.03
C PRO A 299 4.87 -5.20 1.68
N ALA A 300 4.51 -6.42 2.15
CA ALA A 300 3.24 -6.67 2.81
C ALA A 300 3.08 -5.82 4.08
N PHE A 301 1.91 -5.25 4.30
CA PHE A 301 1.64 -4.45 5.50
C PHE A 301 1.79 -5.24 6.80
N GLY A 302 1.42 -6.53 6.78
CA GLY A 302 1.65 -7.43 7.92
C GLY A 302 3.13 -7.60 8.26
N PHE A 303 4.01 -7.70 7.23
CA PHE A 303 5.45 -7.74 7.42
C PHE A 303 5.99 -6.42 8.00
N ILE A 304 5.61 -5.28 7.40
CA ILE A 304 6.03 -3.95 7.85
C ILE A 304 5.57 -3.68 9.29
N ALA A 305 4.36 -4.11 9.62
CA ALA A 305 3.81 -3.95 10.96
C ALA A 305 4.51 -4.88 11.98
N ALA A 306 4.86 -6.11 11.59
CA ALA A 306 5.66 -7.01 12.44
C ALA A 306 7.06 -6.42 12.73
N GLU A 307 7.73 -5.85 11.72
CA GLU A 307 8.98 -5.10 11.94
C GLU A 307 8.81 -3.97 12.96
N ALA A 308 7.72 -3.20 12.84
CA ALA A 308 7.45 -2.08 13.72
C ALA A 308 7.18 -2.55 15.16
N GLU A 309 6.48 -3.68 15.36
CA GLU A 309 6.28 -4.26 16.67
C GLU A 309 7.59 -4.77 17.28
N LEU A 310 8.39 -5.52 16.51
CA LEU A 310 9.70 -5.99 16.98
C LEU A 310 10.66 -4.86 17.35
N ALA A 311 10.62 -3.76 16.58
CA ALA A 311 11.41 -2.57 16.90
C ALA A 311 10.96 -1.89 18.20
N ARG A 312 9.66 -1.94 18.53
CA ARG A 312 9.11 -1.43 19.81
C ARG A 312 9.32 -2.37 21.00
N MET A 313 9.61 -3.65 20.75
CA MET A 313 9.88 -4.66 21.78
C MET A 313 11.35 -4.70 22.22
N LYS A 314 12.23 -3.96 21.54
CA LYS A 314 13.64 -3.80 21.94
C LYS A 314 13.73 -2.86 23.12
#